data_6fe5dadfc67f1e14ae03c2dfa37af165
#
_entry.id   6fe5dadfc67f1e14ae03c2dfa37af165
#
_cell.length_a   1.000
_cell.length_b   1.000
_cell.length_c   1.000
_cell.angle_alpha   90.00
_cell.angle_beta   90.00
_cell.angle_gamma   90.00
#
_symmetry.space_group_name_H-M   'P 1'
#
loop_
_entity.id
_entity.type
_entity.pdbx_description
1 polymer ?
#
loop_
_entity_poly.entity_id
_entity_poly.type
_entity_poly.pdbx_seq_one_letter_code
_entity_poly.pdbx_strand_id
1 'polypeptide(L)'
;MFRVRSMQYDYKYCPICKNKLVTGEEGGLKRKRCLDPECDFVLWNNPTPVLAAVAHRNDEVVLVQSIGWPTHWFSLVTGFMEAGESPEEGIAREIKEEI
;
A
#
# COMPACT_ATOMS: atom_id res chain seq x y z
N MET A 1 4.27 5.91 -19.91
CA MET A 1 3.12 6.05 -18.99
C MET A 1 2.92 4.77 -18.21
N PHE A 2 2.95 4.86 -16.92
CA PHE A 2 2.71 3.71 -16.05
C PHE A 2 1.22 3.46 -15.94
N ARG A 3 0.81 2.26 -16.32
CA ARG A 3 -0.51 1.78 -15.99
C ARG A 3 -0.45 1.18 -14.59
N VAL A 4 -0.94 1.90 -13.60
CA VAL A 4 -1.15 1.33 -12.29
C VAL A 4 -2.32 0.35 -12.42
N ARG A 5 -2.02 -0.94 -12.45
CA ARG A 5 -3.07 -1.93 -12.29
C ARG A 5 -3.55 -1.86 -10.85
N SER A 6 -4.82 -1.55 -10.69
CA SER A 6 -5.50 -1.80 -9.43
C SER A 6 -5.35 -3.29 -9.12
N MET A 7 -4.54 -3.63 -8.13
CA MET A 7 -4.45 -5.00 -7.64
C MET A 7 -5.66 -5.27 -6.75
N GLN A 8 -6.82 -5.43 -7.37
CA GLN A 8 -7.99 -5.90 -6.67
C GLN A 8 -7.93 -7.42 -6.61
N TYR A 9 -7.65 -7.93 -5.42
CA TYR A 9 -7.79 -9.35 -5.18
C TYR A 9 -9.27 -9.68 -5.01
N ASP A 10 -9.72 -10.72 -5.70
CA ASP A 10 -11.07 -11.22 -5.56
C ASP A 10 -11.14 -12.18 -4.36
N TYR A 11 -11.21 -11.60 -3.17
CA TYR A 11 -11.35 -12.36 -1.95
C TYR A 11 -12.72 -13.04 -1.90
N LYS A 12 -12.73 -14.33 -1.60
CA LYS A 12 -13.94 -15.15 -1.59
C LYS A 12 -14.39 -15.54 -0.19
N TYR A 13 -13.49 -15.60 0.77
CA TYR A 13 -13.75 -16.12 2.11
C TYR A 13 -13.36 -15.13 3.19
N CYS A 14 -14.15 -15.13 4.26
CA CYS A 14 -13.87 -14.31 5.44
C CYS A 14 -12.60 -14.81 6.15
N PRO A 15 -11.62 -13.96 6.41
CA PRO A 15 -10.39 -14.36 7.12
C PRO A 15 -10.61 -14.61 8.61
N ILE A 16 -11.77 -14.20 9.16
CA ILE A 16 -12.08 -14.38 10.57
C ILE A 16 -12.73 -15.74 10.81
N CYS A 17 -13.78 -16.08 10.05
CA CYS A 17 -14.61 -17.25 10.30
C CYS A 17 -14.71 -18.23 9.14
N LYS A 18 -14.02 -17.99 8.02
CA LYS A 18 -13.99 -18.83 6.81
C LYS A 18 -15.31 -18.91 6.02
N ASN A 19 -16.35 -18.23 6.44
CA ASN A 19 -17.57 -18.14 5.65
C ASN A 19 -17.32 -17.37 4.36
N LYS A 20 -18.22 -17.51 3.38
CA LYS A 20 -18.10 -16.77 2.14
C LYS A 20 -18.27 -15.27 2.37
N LEU A 21 -17.60 -14.48 1.56
CA LEU A 21 -17.84 -13.06 1.47
C LEU A 21 -18.95 -12.80 0.46
N VAL A 22 -19.85 -11.89 0.80
CA VAL A 22 -20.94 -11.44 -0.06
C VAL A 22 -20.87 -9.94 -0.28
N THR A 23 -21.42 -9.47 -1.37
CA THR A 23 -21.48 -8.03 -1.64
C THR A 23 -22.61 -7.40 -0.86
N GLY A 24 -22.32 -6.32 -0.15
CA GLY A 24 -23.29 -5.53 0.58
C GLY A 24 -22.92 -4.07 0.51
N GLU A 25 -23.79 -3.21 1.01
CA GLU A 25 -23.53 -1.78 1.12
C GLU A 25 -23.00 -1.49 2.53
N GLU A 26 -21.76 -0.99 2.61
CA GLU A 26 -21.10 -0.63 3.85
C GLU A 26 -20.41 0.73 3.68
N GLY A 27 -20.72 1.66 4.56
CA GLY A 27 -20.13 2.99 4.49
C GLY A 27 -20.42 3.75 3.21
N GLY A 28 -21.57 3.51 2.58
CA GLY A 28 -22.01 4.20 1.37
C GLY A 28 -21.47 3.62 0.06
N LEU A 29 -20.67 2.56 0.11
CA LEU A 29 -20.15 1.89 -1.08
C LEU A 29 -20.45 0.40 -1.04
N LYS A 30 -20.50 -0.22 -2.22
CA LYS A 30 -20.57 -1.68 -2.32
C LYS A 30 -19.23 -2.26 -1.90
N ARG A 31 -19.28 -3.11 -0.89
CA ARG A 31 -18.10 -3.81 -0.36
C ARG A 31 -18.44 -5.26 -0.10
N LYS A 32 -17.39 -6.09 -0.04
CA LYS A 32 -17.55 -7.46 0.42
C LYS A 32 -17.59 -7.50 1.93
N ARG A 33 -18.47 -8.29 2.46
CA ARG A 33 -18.60 -8.53 3.90
C ARG A 33 -18.86 -9.99 4.16
N CYS A 34 -18.69 -10.43 5.41
CA CYS A 34 -18.99 -11.79 5.78
C CYS A 34 -20.48 -12.11 5.60
N LEU A 35 -20.77 -13.30 5.07
CA LEU A 35 -22.14 -13.79 4.93
C LEU A 35 -22.82 -13.98 6.29
N ASP A 36 -22.03 -14.35 7.33
CA ASP A 36 -22.54 -14.56 8.67
C ASP A 36 -22.92 -13.23 9.32
N PRO A 37 -24.21 -13.00 9.65
CA PRO A 37 -24.61 -11.74 10.27
C PRO A 37 -24.02 -11.51 11.66
N GLU A 38 -23.52 -12.56 12.30
CA GLU A 38 -22.84 -12.42 13.62
C GLU A 38 -21.35 -12.09 13.48
N CYS A 39 -20.81 -12.15 12.26
CA CYS A 39 -19.43 -11.77 11.99
C CYS A 39 -19.39 -10.36 11.41
N ASP A 40 -18.66 -9.48 12.05
CA ASP A 40 -18.59 -8.06 11.68
C ASP A 40 -17.54 -7.74 10.62
N PHE A 41 -16.94 -8.76 10.00
CA PHE A 41 -15.88 -8.52 9.03
C PHE A 41 -16.41 -7.84 7.77
N VAL A 42 -15.75 -6.73 7.41
CA VAL A 42 -15.96 -6.00 6.16
C VAL A 42 -14.63 -5.81 5.48
N LEU A 43 -14.56 -6.13 4.20
CA LEU A 43 -13.38 -5.84 3.38
C LEU A 43 -13.47 -4.40 2.91
N TRP A 44 -12.83 -3.50 3.65
CA TRP A 44 -12.88 -2.07 3.36
C TRP A 44 -12.10 -1.67 2.11
N ASN A 45 -11.14 -2.51 1.70
CA ASN A 45 -10.28 -2.26 0.55
C ASN A 45 -9.56 -0.90 0.64
N ASN A 46 -9.02 -0.61 1.81
CA ASN A 46 -8.29 0.63 2.05
C ASN A 46 -6.99 0.66 1.24
N PRO A 47 -6.56 1.84 0.79
CA PRO A 47 -5.29 1.96 0.09
C PRO A 47 -4.13 1.62 1.00
N THR A 48 -3.08 1.02 0.43
CA THR A 48 -1.84 0.74 1.14
C THR A 48 -1.00 2.02 1.18
N PRO A 49 -0.57 2.48 2.37
CA PRO A 49 0.30 3.67 2.46
C PRO A 49 1.66 3.43 1.83
N VAL A 50 2.07 4.36 0.98
CA VAL A 50 3.41 4.38 0.39
C VAL A 50 4.06 5.70 0.80
N LEU A 51 5.31 5.63 1.24
CA LEU A 51 6.09 6.78 1.66
C LEU A 51 7.09 7.16 0.59
N ALA A 52 7.33 8.45 0.44
CA ALA A 52 8.37 8.96 -0.43
C ALA A 52 9.18 10.01 0.33
N ALA A 53 10.49 9.95 0.19
CA ALA A 53 11.39 10.91 0.79
C ALA A 53 12.04 11.78 -0.27
N VAL A 54 12.08 13.07 -0.01
CA VAL A 54 12.96 13.98 -0.73
C VAL A 54 14.21 14.17 0.13
N ALA A 55 15.22 13.37 -0.13
CA ALA A 55 16.51 13.52 0.54
C ALA A 55 17.36 14.53 -0.23
N HIS A 56 17.86 15.54 0.46
CA HIS A 56 18.65 16.57 -0.19
C HIS A 56 19.92 16.87 0.60
N ARG A 57 20.94 17.30 -0.13
CA ARG A 57 22.18 17.81 0.44
C ARG A 57 22.48 19.11 -0.30
N ASN A 58 22.48 20.23 0.44
CA ASN A 58 22.53 21.56 -0.15
C ASN A 58 21.38 21.73 -1.16
N ASP A 59 21.65 22.04 -2.41
CA ASP A 59 20.66 22.24 -3.46
C ASP A 59 20.45 20.98 -4.34
N GLU A 60 21.03 19.85 -3.94
CA GLU A 60 20.94 18.61 -4.69
C GLU A 60 19.96 17.65 -4.07
N VAL A 61 19.15 16.98 -4.89
CA VAL A 61 18.21 15.95 -4.47
C VAL A 61 18.81 14.58 -4.79
N VAL A 62 18.74 13.69 -3.81
CA VAL A 62 19.16 12.28 -4.01
C VAL A 62 18.07 11.54 -4.75
N LEU A 63 18.45 10.99 -5.90
CA LEU A 63 17.59 10.10 -6.67
C LEU A 63 18.19 8.70 -6.67
N VAL A 64 17.36 7.70 -6.72
CA VAL A 64 17.78 6.30 -6.75
C VAL A 64 17.35 5.65 -8.06
N GLN A 65 18.07 4.61 -8.44
CA GLN A 65 17.79 3.84 -9.63
C GLN A 65 17.90 2.36 -9.28
N SER A 66 16.88 1.60 -9.62
CA SER A 66 16.91 0.15 -9.43
C SER A 66 17.68 -0.53 -10.54
N ILE A 67 18.34 -1.62 -10.20
CA ILE A 67 19.03 -2.46 -11.17
C ILE A 67 18.00 -3.00 -12.18
N GLY A 68 18.32 -2.87 -13.47
CA GLY A 68 17.44 -3.31 -14.55
C GLY A 68 16.49 -2.23 -15.08
N TRP A 69 16.44 -1.06 -14.47
CA TRP A 69 15.70 0.07 -15.02
C TRP A 69 16.43 0.67 -16.22
N PRO A 70 15.70 1.29 -17.15
CA PRO A 70 16.35 2.12 -18.16
C PRO A 70 17.24 3.18 -17.53
N THR A 71 18.37 3.48 -18.18
CA THR A 71 19.41 4.35 -17.60
C THR A 71 18.96 5.78 -17.31
N HIS A 72 17.84 6.22 -17.90
CA HIS A 72 17.27 7.55 -17.71
C HIS A 72 16.14 7.59 -16.67
N TRP A 73 15.86 6.48 -16.01
CA TRP A 73 14.83 6.40 -14.99
C TRP A 73 15.41 6.55 -13.59
N PHE A 74 14.88 7.52 -12.86
CA PHE A 74 15.26 7.77 -11.48
C PHE A 74 14.00 8.01 -10.66
N SER A 75 14.08 7.72 -9.37
CA SER A 75 12.98 8.00 -8.45
C SER A 75 13.49 8.57 -7.13
N LEU A 76 12.57 9.14 -6.36
CA LEU A 76 12.80 9.41 -4.96
C LEU A 76 12.91 8.10 -4.20
N VAL A 77 13.47 8.15 -2.99
CA VAL A 77 13.45 7.00 -2.07
C VAL A 77 12.00 6.76 -1.67
N THR A 78 11.47 5.59 -2.00
CA THR A 78 10.08 5.22 -1.70
C THR A 78 10.02 3.86 -1.06
N GLY A 79 8.96 3.61 -0.34
CA GLY A 79 8.69 2.29 0.24
C GLY A 79 7.34 2.23 0.92
N PHE A 80 6.90 1.01 1.21
CA PHE A 80 5.67 0.80 1.94
C PHE A 80 5.88 1.09 3.42
N MET A 81 4.88 1.71 4.02
CA MET A 81 4.83 1.89 5.46
C MET A 81 4.53 0.55 6.12
N GLU A 82 5.29 0.23 7.17
CA GLU A 82 5.08 -0.98 7.95
C GLU A 82 4.07 -0.73 9.08
N ALA A 83 3.37 -1.80 9.49
CA ALA A 83 2.45 -1.70 10.61
C ALA A 83 3.18 -1.28 11.89
N GLY A 84 2.60 -0.34 12.61
CA GLY A 84 3.16 0.15 13.87
C GLY A 84 4.18 1.27 13.75
N GLU A 85 4.59 1.65 12.53
CA GLU A 85 5.47 2.82 12.36
C GLU A 85 4.68 4.10 12.08
N SER A 86 5.23 5.23 12.49
CA SER A 86 4.79 6.52 11.99
C SER A 86 5.34 6.75 10.59
N PRO A 87 4.78 7.69 9.80
CA PRO A 87 5.35 8.03 8.49
C PRO A 87 6.82 8.44 8.58
N GLU A 88 7.19 9.20 9.60
CA GLU A 88 8.57 9.66 9.81
C GLU A 88 9.52 8.51 10.10
N GLU A 89 9.10 7.56 10.95
CA GLU A 89 9.89 6.36 11.25
C GLU A 89 10.05 5.49 10.01
N GLY A 90 8.96 5.29 9.26
CA GLY A 90 8.96 4.49 8.04
C GLY A 90 9.89 5.04 6.99
N ILE A 91 9.86 6.36 6.76
CA ILE A 91 10.72 6.97 5.75
C ILE A 91 12.18 6.98 6.16
N ALA A 92 12.47 7.16 7.44
CA ALA A 92 13.83 7.07 7.97
C ALA A 92 14.41 5.67 7.74
N ARG A 93 13.60 4.64 7.97
CA ARG A 93 13.99 3.25 7.72
C ARG A 93 14.27 3.02 6.23
N GLU A 94 13.41 3.48 5.34
CA GLU A 94 13.58 3.33 3.89
C GLU A 94 14.83 4.04 3.38
N ILE A 95 15.11 5.25 3.86
CA ILE A 95 16.34 5.98 3.51
C ILE A 95 17.57 5.18 3.92
N LYS A 96 17.54 4.62 5.12
CA LYS A 96 18.65 3.82 5.64
C LYS A 96 18.87 2.54 4.84
N GLU A 97 17.82 1.90 4.36
CA GLU A 97 17.89 0.70 3.54
C GLU A 97 18.44 1.00 2.14
N GLU A 98 18.06 2.13 1.54
CA GLU A 98 18.37 2.48 0.15
C GLU A 98 19.67 3.27 -0.01
N ILE A 99 20.13 3.90 1.03
CA ILE A 99 21.34 4.71 1.07
C ILE A 99 22.26 4.17 2.19
#